data_8a732f3651a4a58cbb83aa6d85392675
#
_entry.id   8a732f3651a4a58cbb83aa6d85392675
#
_cell.length_a   1.000
_cell.length_b   1.000
_cell.length_c   1.000
_cell.angle_alpha   90.00
_cell.angle_beta   90.00
_cell.angle_gamma   90.00
#
_symmetry.space_group_name_H-M   'P 1'
#
loop_
_entity.id
_entity.type
_entity.pdbx_description
1 polymer ?
#
loop_
_entity_poly.entity_id
_entity_poly.type
_entity_poly.pdbx_seq_one_letter_code
_entity_poly.pdbx_strand_id
1 'polypeptide(L)'
;MDELIARLAAKAGIDDAVAEKTIGIILGFLRNEGPSDKVQALIDKIPGAETAIAASNNSSGLGRLMGGGLMALGTKLMGLGLGMGEIQSIARELFRFGRDKIGADQMGEIIAGTPGLSQFA
;
A
#
# COMPACT_ATOMS: atom_id res chain seq x y z
N MET A 1 -6.40 -2.20 -11.27
CA MET A 1 -6.07 -3.11 -10.13
C MET A 1 -5.42 -4.40 -10.59
N ASP A 2 -5.98 -5.06 -11.60
CA ASP A 2 -5.44 -6.35 -12.07
C ASP A 2 -3.99 -6.25 -12.53
N GLU A 3 -3.64 -5.20 -13.24
CA GLU A 3 -2.27 -4.98 -13.70
C GLU A 3 -1.31 -4.81 -12.53
N LEU A 4 -1.72 -4.04 -11.52
CA LEU A 4 -0.90 -3.83 -10.34
C LEU A 4 -0.72 -5.11 -9.54
N ILE A 5 -1.81 -5.88 -9.38
CA ILE A 5 -1.76 -7.18 -8.70
C ILE A 5 -0.77 -8.10 -9.41
N ALA A 6 -0.86 -8.19 -10.74
CA ALA A 6 0.03 -9.05 -11.51
C ALA A 6 1.50 -8.62 -11.37
N ARG A 7 1.76 -7.32 -11.39
CA ARG A 7 3.11 -6.79 -11.22
C ARG A 7 3.69 -7.14 -9.86
N LEU A 8 2.91 -6.94 -8.80
CA LEU A 8 3.38 -7.21 -7.45
C LEU A 8 3.56 -8.70 -7.23
N ALA A 9 2.64 -9.51 -7.72
CA ALA A 9 2.74 -10.95 -7.60
C ALA A 9 4.03 -11.47 -8.28
N ALA A 10 4.35 -10.94 -9.45
CA ALA A 10 5.55 -11.33 -10.17
C ALA A 10 6.82 -10.84 -9.49
N LYS A 11 6.83 -9.60 -9.03
CA LYS A 11 8.02 -9.00 -8.41
C LYS A 11 8.35 -9.61 -7.05
N ALA A 12 7.33 -9.90 -6.26
CA ALA A 12 7.52 -10.43 -4.91
C ALA A 12 7.40 -11.96 -4.85
N GLY A 13 6.95 -12.60 -5.94
CA GLY A 13 6.75 -14.04 -5.96
C GLY A 13 5.62 -14.49 -5.06
N ILE A 14 4.53 -13.75 -5.00
CA ILE A 14 3.39 -14.02 -4.14
C ILE A 14 2.13 -14.25 -4.96
N ASP A 15 1.11 -14.84 -4.32
CA ASP A 15 -0.17 -15.08 -4.96
C ASP A 15 -0.92 -13.77 -5.23
N ASP A 16 -1.79 -13.78 -6.23
CA ASP A 16 -2.61 -12.60 -6.56
C ASP A 16 -3.46 -12.17 -5.37
N ALA A 17 -4.02 -13.09 -4.62
CA ALA A 17 -4.83 -12.78 -3.44
C ALA A 17 -4.01 -12.06 -2.38
N VAL A 18 -2.77 -12.48 -2.15
CA VAL A 18 -1.86 -11.84 -1.19
C VAL A 18 -1.48 -10.45 -1.70
N ALA A 19 -1.19 -10.33 -3.00
CA ALA A 19 -0.87 -9.03 -3.60
C ALA A 19 -2.02 -8.04 -3.44
N GLU A 20 -3.25 -8.48 -3.67
CA GLU A 20 -4.43 -7.63 -3.51
C GLU A 20 -4.59 -7.15 -2.09
N LYS A 21 -4.45 -8.04 -1.11
CA LYS A 21 -4.50 -7.66 0.30
C LYS A 21 -3.41 -6.67 0.66
N THR A 22 -2.20 -6.90 0.15
CA THR A 22 -1.06 -6.02 0.40
C THR A 22 -1.33 -4.63 -0.12
N ILE A 23 -1.85 -4.52 -1.33
CA ILE A 23 -2.22 -3.22 -1.92
C ILE A 23 -3.24 -2.51 -1.05
N GLY A 24 -4.28 -3.21 -0.63
CA GLY A 24 -5.33 -2.66 0.22
C GLY A 24 -4.78 -2.15 1.55
N ILE A 25 -3.89 -2.91 2.18
CA ILE A 25 -3.26 -2.54 3.44
C ILE A 25 -2.40 -1.28 3.27
N ILE A 26 -1.57 -1.26 2.23
CA ILE A 26 -0.67 -0.12 1.99
C ILE A 26 -1.46 1.14 1.64
N LEU A 27 -2.43 1.04 0.75
CA LEU A 27 -3.25 2.20 0.37
C LEU A 27 -4.08 2.70 1.54
N GLY A 28 -4.61 1.81 2.35
CA GLY A 28 -5.33 2.18 3.56
C GLY A 28 -4.43 2.91 4.55
N PHE A 29 -3.21 2.43 4.71
CA PHE A 29 -2.21 3.09 5.56
C PHE A 29 -1.89 4.49 5.04
N LEU A 30 -1.68 4.64 3.73
CA LEU A 30 -1.40 5.93 3.13
C LEU A 30 -2.54 6.91 3.35
N ARG A 31 -3.79 6.44 3.21
CA ARG A 31 -4.95 7.30 3.40
C ARG A 31 -5.09 7.77 4.85
N ASN A 32 -4.73 6.91 5.80
CA ASN A 32 -4.83 7.24 7.22
C ASN A 32 -3.68 8.10 7.73
N GLU A 33 -2.47 7.84 7.24
CA GLU A 33 -1.26 8.48 7.77
C GLU A 33 -0.69 9.56 6.87
N GLY A 34 -1.03 9.54 5.59
CA GLY A 34 -0.53 10.50 4.62
C GLY A 34 -1.52 11.61 4.29
N PRO A 35 -1.21 12.44 3.29
CA PRO A 35 -2.11 13.50 2.84
C PRO A 35 -3.32 12.90 2.13
N SER A 36 -4.44 12.79 2.84
CA SER A 36 -5.61 12.04 2.39
C SER A 36 -6.14 12.50 1.04
N ASP A 37 -6.10 13.80 0.75
CA ASP A 37 -6.57 14.35 -0.54
C ASP A 37 -5.77 13.77 -1.71
N LYS A 38 -4.45 13.72 -1.57
CA LYS A 38 -3.56 13.23 -2.61
C LYS A 38 -3.64 11.72 -2.72
N VAL A 39 -3.74 11.04 -1.59
CA VAL A 39 -3.90 9.58 -1.57
C VAL A 39 -5.22 9.20 -2.21
N GLN A 40 -6.28 9.95 -1.95
CA GLN A 40 -7.57 9.68 -2.57
C GLN A 40 -7.50 9.83 -4.09
N ALA A 41 -6.75 10.82 -4.59
CA ALA A 41 -6.54 10.98 -6.02
C ALA A 41 -5.84 9.75 -6.62
N LEU A 42 -4.88 9.20 -5.92
CA LEU A 42 -4.22 7.96 -6.34
C LEU A 42 -5.20 6.79 -6.34
N ILE A 43 -5.97 6.64 -5.27
CA ILE A 43 -6.94 5.56 -5.14
C ILE A 43 -7.97 5.62 -6.28
N ASP A 44 -8.42 6.82 -6.63
CA ASP A 44 -9.38 7.02 -7.71
C ASP A 44 -8.84 6.58 -9.06
N LYS A 45 -7.53 6.59 -9.24
CA LYS A 45 -6.88 6.16 -10.48
C LYS A 45 -6.65 4.65 -10.54
N ILE A 46 -6.89 3.95 -9.45
CA ILE A 46 -6.72 2.49 -9.40
C ILE A 46 -8.09 1.84 -9.21
N PRO A 47 -8.75 1.39 -10.28
CA PRO A 47 -10.06 0.74 -10.16
C PRO A 47 -9.99 -0.48 -9.24
N GLY A 48 -10.90 -0.58 -8.29
CA GLY A 48 -10.93 -1.68 -7.34
C GLY A 48 -10.12 -1.45 -6.07
N ALA A 49 -9.38 -0.35 -5.99
CA ALA A 49 -8.57 -0.04 -4.81
C ALA A 49 -9.43 0.14 -3.56
N GLU A 50 -10.57 0.81 -3.69
CA GLU A 50 -11.48 1.00 -2.57
C GLU A 50 -11.97 -0.34 -2.01
N THR A 51 -12.29 -1.28 -2.87
CA THR A 51 -12.72 -2.62 -2.46
C THR A 51 -11.59 -3.34 -1.72
N ALA A 52 -10.37 -3.24 -2.22
CA ALA A 52 -9.21 -3.86 -1.58
C ALA A 52 -8.95 -3.25 -0.20
N ILE A 53 -9.07 -1.94 -0.07
CA ILE A 53 -8.89 -1.25 1.21
C ILE A 53 -9.97 -1.71 2.20
N ALA A 54 -11.22 -1.75 1.76
CA ALA A 54 -12.32 -2.19 2.61
C ALA A 54 -12.14 -3.64 3.08
N ALA A 55 -11.70 -4.52 2.18
CA ALA A 55 -11.45 -5.91 2.52
C ALA A 55 -10.33 -6.05 3.55
N SER A 56 -9.26 -5.24 3.43
CA SER A 56 -8.16 -5.28 4.38
C SER A 56 -8.56 -4.72 5.74
N ASN A 57 -9.43 -3.71 5.77
CA ASN A 57 -9.89 -3.11 7.01
C ASN A 57 -10.80 -4.04 7.81
N ASN A 58 -11.57 -4.87 7.14
CA ASN A 58 -12.51 -5.78 7.80
C ASN A 58 -11.81 -6.83 8.66
N SER A 59 -10.55 -7.13 8.38
CA SER A 59 -9.80 -8.13 9.13
C SER A 59 -8.98 -7.53 10.28
N SER A 60 -9.05 -6.23 10.51
CA SER A 60 -8.10 -5.54 11.37
C SER A 60 -8.71 -4.80 12.55
N GLY A 61 -9.72 -5.38 13.21
CA GLY A 61 -10.21 -4.81 14.47
C GLY A 61 -9.10 -4.64 15.49
N LEU A 62 -8.17 -5.58 15.53
CA LEU A 62 -7.01 -5.54 16.42
C LEU A 62 -5.99 -4.49 16.02
N GLY A 63 -5.84 -4.24 14.73
CA GLY A 63 -4.90 -3.26 14.22
C GLY A 63 -5.22 -1.85 14.68
N ARG A 64 -6.48 -1.53 14.87
CA ARG A 64 -6.90 -0.22 15.38
C ARG A 64 -6.53 -0.02 16.84
N LEU A 65 -6.57 -1.10 17.62
CA LEU A 65 -6.26 -1.05 19.05
C LEU A 65 -4.77 -0.93 19.30
N MET A 66 -3.94 -1.41 18.37
CA MET A 66 -2.49 -1.38 18.51
C MET A 66 -1.87 -0.11 17.95
N GLY A 67 -2.68 0.83 17.53
CA GLY A 67 -2.20 2.08 16.97
C GLY A 67 -1.85 1.96 15.50
N GLY A 68 -1.59 3.11 14.87
CA GLY A 68 -1.23 3.19 13.47
C GLY A 68 0.27 3.26 13.27
N GLY A 69 0.67 3.63 12.08
CA GLY A 69 2.04 3.90 11.73
C GLY A 69 2.70 2.75 10.98
N LEU A 70 3.95 3.00 10.65
CA LEU A 70 4.74 2.10 9.80
C LEU A 70 4.94 0.73 10.46
N MET A 71 5.07 0.69 11.78
CA MET A 71 5.24 -0.56 12.52
C MET A 71 4.03 -1.47 12.37
N ALA A 72 2.83 -0.90 12.50
CA ALA A 72 1.60 -1.65 12.32
C ALA A 72 1.47 -2.17 10.88
N LEU A 73 1.87 -1.36 9.91
CA LEU A 73 1.89 -1.75 8.52
C LEU A 73 2.80 -2.95 8.30
N GLY A 74 4.02 -2.88 8.82
CA GLY A 74 4.99 -3.97 8.71
C GLY A 74 4.49 -5.26 9.34
N THR A 75 3.88 -5.17 10.52
CA THR A 75 3.33 -6.32 11.22
C THR A 75 2.21 -6.99 10.40
N LYS A 76 1.32 -6.20 9.82
CA LYS A 76 0.24 -6.73 8.98
C LYS A 76 0.79 -7.45 7.74
N LEU A 77 1.79 -6.86 7.10
CA LEU A 77 2.38 -7.44 5.90
C LEU A 77 3.15 -8.72 6.23
N MET A 78 3.86 -8.76 7.34
CA MET A 78 4.54 -9.98 7.80
C MET A 78 3.53 -11.08 8.11
N GLY A 79 2.35 -10.70 8.62
CA GLY A 79 1.26 -11.65 8.85
C GLY A 79 0.75 -12.33 7.59
N LEU A 80 1.00 -11.74 6.43
CA LEU A 80 0.66 -12.34 5.13
C LEU A 80 1.74 -13.27 4.61
N GLY A 81 2.84 -13.43 5.35
CA GLY A 81 3.95 -14.25 4.93
C GLY A 81 5.02 -13.52 4.13
N LEU A 82 4.98 -12.19 4.13
CA LEU A 82 5.94 -11.38 3.38
C LEU A 82 7.20 -11.13 4.19
N GLY A 83 8.36 -11.32 3.57
CA GLY A 83 9.62 -10.94 4.16
C GLY A 83 9.93 -9.47 3.90
N MET A 84 10.96 -8.94 4.57
CA MET A 84 11.35 -7.53 4.44
C MET A 84 11.71 -7.17 3.00
N GLY A 85 12.44 -8.04 2.30
CA GLY A 85 12.80 -7.80 0.91
C GLY A 85 11.59 -7.75 0.00
N GLU A 86 10.61 -8.61 0.24
CA GLU A 86 9.37 -8.63 -0.51
C GLU A 86 8.56 -7.36 -0.27
N ILE A 87 8.47 -6.92 0.98
CA ILE A 87 7.78 -5.68 1.35
C ILE A 87 8.42 -4.49 0.63
N GLN A 88 9.74 -4.40 0.62
CA GLN A 88 10.45 -3.32 -0.06
C GLN A 88 10.20 -3.34 -1.57
N SER A 89 10.23 -4.52 -2.18
CA SER A 89 9.94 -4.67 -3.61
C SER A 89 8.53 -4.22 -3.95
N ILE A 90 7.57 -4.63 -3.13
CA ILE A 90 6.16 -4.26 -3.31
C ILE A 90 5.98 -2.74 -3.18
N ALA A 91 6.59 -2.15 -2.16
CA ALA A 91 6.47 -0.71 -1.93
C ALA A 91 7.04 0.08 -3.11
N ARG A 92 8.21 -0.30 -3.60
CA ARG A 92 8.84 0.36 -4.75
C ARG A 92 7.97 0.25 -6.00
N GLU A 93 7.45 -0.94 -6.26
CA GLU A 93 6.63 -1.15 -7.44
C GLU A 93 5.31 -0.38 -7.34
N LEU A 94 4.71 -0.35 -6.17
CA LEU A 94 3.48 0.39 -5.94
C LEU A 94 3.71 1.90 -6.14
N PHE A 95 4.82 2.43 -5.64
CA PHE A 95 5.15 3.85 -5.80
C PHE A 95 5.44 4.18 -7.27
N ARG A 96 6.09 3.28 -7.98
CA ARG A 96 6.33 3.47 -9.42
C ARG A 96 5.01 3.49 -10.19
N PHE A 97 4.11 2.59 -9.86
CA PHE A 97 2.78 2.56 -10.45
C PHE A 97 2.02 3.87 -10.15
N GLY A 98 2.11 4.34 -8.90
CA GLY A 98 1.49 5.60 -8.50
C GLY A 98 2.03 6.79 -9.31
N ARG A 99 3.35 6.83 -9.52
CA ARG A 99 3.95 7.89 -10.33
C ARG A 99 3.42 7.89 -11.75
N ASP A 100 3.19 6.70 -12.30
CA ASP A 100 2.62 6.59 -13.65
C ASP A 100 1.18 7.09 -13.71
N LYS A 101 0.44 6.98 -12.61
CA LYS A 101 -0.97 7.33 -12.57
C LYS A 101 -1.23 8.80 -12.20
N ILE A 102 -0.51 9.33 -11.23
CA ILE A 102 -0.76 10.69 -10.73
C ILE A 102 0.43 11.64 -10.91
N GLY A 103 1.55 11.14 -11.41
CA GLY A 103 2.75 11.94 -11.63
C GLY A 103 3.71 11.91 -10.46
N ALA A 104 4.99 12.15 -10.76
CA ALA A 104 6.07 12.08 -9.78
C ALA A 104 5.90 13.12 -8.66
N ASP A 105 5.41 14.31 -9.00
CA ASP A 105 5.26 15.38 -8.01
C ASP A 105 4.25 15.01 -6.94
N GLN A 106 3.07 14.53 -7.34
CA GLN A 106 2.03 14.15 -6.38
C GLN A 106 2.43 12.92 -5.59
N MET A 107 3.03 11.95 -6.25
CA MET A 107 3.49 10.75 -5.55
C MET A 107 4.58 11.10 -4.54
N GLY A 108 5.50 12.00 -4.89
CA GLY A 108 6.51 12.50 -3.97
C GLY A 108 5.91 13.19 -2.75
N GLU A 109 4.83 13.94 -2.93
CA GLU A 109 4.14 14.59 -1.83
C GLU A 109 3.48 13.59 -0.90
N ILE A 110 2.92 12.51 -1.44
CA ILE A 110 2.35 11.43 -0.64
C ILE A 110 3.44 10.79 0.21
N ILE A 111 4.57 10.46 -0.40
CA ILE A 111 5.70 9.83 0.29
C ILE A 111 6.23 10.76 1.39
N ALA A 112 6.45 12.02 1.05
CA ALA A 112 6.98 13.01 2.00
C ALA A 112 6.01 13.28 3.15
N GLY A 113 4.71 13.23 2.87
CA GLY A 113 3.67 13.48 3.86
C GLY A 113 3.34 12.30 4.76
N THR A 114 3.89 11.12 4.47
CA THR A 114 3.63 9.92 5.26
C THR A 114 4.86 9.58 6.10
N PRO A 115 4.74 9.58 7.44
CA PRO A 115 5.90 9.34 8.32
C PRO A 115 6.57 7.99 8.04
N GLY A 116 7.88 8.00 7.86
CA GLY A 116 8.68 6.79 7.67
C GLY A 116 8.67 6.22 6.26
N LEU A 117 7.78 6.68 5.40
CA LEU A 117 7.63 6.09 4.08
C LEU A 117 8.81 6.43 3.15
N SER A 118 9.45 7.56 3.38
CA SER A 118 10.61 7.99 2.59
C SER A 118 11.76 6.99 2.63
N GLN A 119 11.81 6.14 3.64
CA GLN A 119 12.83 5.10 3.75
C GLN A 119 12.66 4.00 2.70
N PHE A 120 11.46 3.87 2.14
CA PHE A 120 11.15 2.86 1.14
C PHE A 120 11.13 3.41 -0.28
N ALA A 121 11.25 4.69 -0.43
CA ALA A 121 11.15 5.34 -1.74
C ALA A 121 12.48 5.43 -2.48
#